data_d7f21328c4a2c94778972b8f07209644
#
_entry.id   d7f21328c4a2c94778972b8f07209644
#
_cell.length_a   1.000
_cell.length_b   1.000
_cell.length_c   1.000
_cell.angle_alpha   90.00
_cell.angle_beta   90.00
_cell.angle_gamma   90.00
#
_symmetry.space_group_name_H-M   'P 1'
#
loop_
_entity.id
_entity.type
_entity.pdbx_description
1 polymer ?
#
loop_
_entity_poly.entity_id
_entity_poly.type
_entity_poly.pdbx_seq_one_letter_code
_entity_poly.pdbx_strand_id
1 'polypeptide(L)'
;MHTATEYAIAIAGQRVTIRPLNPSDTEIEAEFVHNLSDETKHFRFLGAVKELSATELKRLCNIDGQHNMAFVATVREGDREREIGVSRYAQGSKPEICEMAVTVADAWQNKGLGRFLTRQLIDYARSHGVTRLYSVDFAENTAMQHLAHDLGMTVRRSLDDPTQVIYSLPL
;
A
#
# COMPACT_ATOMS: atom_id res chain seq x y z
N MET A 1 -11.82 -19.77 -1.09
CA MET A 1 -10.76 -18.98 -1.73
C MET A 1 -11.37 -17.67 -2.23
N HIS A 2 -11.04 -16.56 -1.63
CA HIS A 2 -11.41 -15.26 -2.20
C HIS A 2 -10.47 -14.98 -3.36
N THR A 3 -10.95 -15.17 -4.56
CA THR A 3 -10.26 -14.71 -5.76
C THR A 3 -10.25 -13.18 -5.69
N ALA A 4 -9.08 -12.58 -5.73
CA ALA A 4 -8.95 -11.13 -5.79
C ALA A 4 -9.54 -10.64 -7.12
N THR A 5 -10.73 -10.07 -7.06
CA THR A 5 -11.51 -9.67 -8.24
C THR A 5 -11.37 -8.17 -8.44
N GLU A 6 -11.33 -7.75 -9.69
CA GLU A 6 -11.43 -6.34 -10.08
C GLU A 6 -12.86 -5.84 -9.82
N TYR A 7 -13.00 -4.65 -9.26
CA TYR A 7 -14.28 -3.98 -9.07
C TYR A 7 -14.11 -2.45 -9.01
N ALA A 8 -15.22 -1.73 -9.16
CA ALA A 8 -15.23 -0.28 -9.16
C ALA A 8 -15.95 0.28 -7.94
N ILE A 9 -15.40 1.37 -7.41
CA ILE A 9 -15.96 2.17 -6.32
C ILE A 9 -16.02 3.63 -6.73
N ALA A 10 -16.76 4.45 -5.96
CA ALA A 10 -16.74 5.90 -6.10
C ALA A 10 -15.91 6.52 -4.98
N ILE A 11 -14.90 7.30 -5.32
CA ILE A 11 -14.10 8.10 -4.40
C ILE A 11 -14.20 9.56 -4.84
N ALA A 12 -14.66 10.43 -3.97
CA ALA A 12 -14.86 11.86 -4.26
C ALA A 12 -15.65 12.11 -5.57
N GLY A 13 -16.66 11.28 -5.84
CA GLY A 13 -17.49 11.36 -7.04
C GLY A 13 -16.86 10.84 -8.34
N GLN A 14 -15.64 10.29 -8.28
CA GLN A 14 -14.98 9.68 -9.44
C GLN A 14 -14.98 8.16 -9.35
N ARG A 15 -15.10 7.51 -10.51
CA ARG A 15 -15.00 6.05 -10.62
C ARG A 15 -13.54 5.63 -10.47
N VAL A 16 -13.28 4.80 -9.47
CA VAL A 16 -11.97 4.21 -9.17
C VAL A 16 -12.07 2.70 -9.32
N THR A 17 -11.17 2.10 -10.07
CA THR A 17 -11.06 0.65 -10.20
C THR A 17 -10.06 0.13 -9.17
N ILE A 18 -10.43 -0.90 -8.43
CA ILE A 18 -9.55 -1.63 -7.51
C ILE A 18 -9.31 -3.01 -8.08
N ARG A 19 -8.08 -3.40 -8.22
CA ARG A 19 -7.70 -4.71 -8.73
C ARG A 19 -6.35 -5.18 -8.17
N PRO A 20 -6.03 -6.48 -8.27
CA PRO A 20 -4.67 -6.94 -8.02
C PRO A 20 -3.67 -6.25 -8.94
N LEU A 21 -2.48 -5.98 -8.41
CA LEU A 21 -1.36 -5.51 -9.20
C LEU A 21 -0.82 -6.67 -10.05
N ASN A 22 -0.50 -6.41 -11.31
CA ASN A 22 0.02 -7.40 -12.25
C ASN A 22 1.49 -7.15 -12.59
N PRO A 23 2.24 -8.17 -13.02
CA PRO A 23 3.62 -8.00 -13.48
C PRO A 23 3.78 -7.00 -14.64
N SER A 24 2.73 -6.80 -15.44
CA SER A 24 2.71 -5.83 -16.56
C SER A 24 2.51 -4.38 -16.12
N ASP A 25 2.23 -4.12 -14.83
CA ASP A 25 1.93 -2.78 -14.30
C ASP A 25 3.18 -1.92 -14.00
N THR A 26 4.36 -2.37 -14.39
CA THR A 26 5.63 -1.66 -14.09
C THR A 26 5.64 -0.22 -14.59
N GLU A 27 4.98 0.07 -15.71
CA GLU A 27 4.91 1.43 -16.27
C GLU A 27 4.03 2.34 -15.41
N ILE A 28 2.82 1.90 -15.04
CA ILE A 28 1.92 2.71 -14.21
C ILE A 28 2.45 2.88 -12.78
N GLU A 29 3.09 1.85 -12.20
CA GLU A 29 3.77 1.94 -10.90
C GLU A 29 4.93 2.94 -10.95
N ALA A 30 5.75 2.93 -12.03
CA ALA A 30 6.84 3.88 -12.22
C ALA A 30 6.33 5.32 -12.32
N GLU A 31 5.30 5.55 -13.13
CA GLU A 31 4.65 6.87 -13.27
C GLU A 31 4.03 7.33 -11.96
N PHE A 32 3.38 6.42 -11.23
CA PHE A 32 2.81 6.71 -9.90
C PHE A 32 3.88 7.20 -8.93
N VAL A 33 4.96 6.45 -8.76
CA VAL A 33 6.06 6.83 -7.85
C VAL A 33 6.72 8.13 -8.30
N HIS A 34 6.97 8.29 -9.60
CA HIS A 34 7.56 9.52 -10.15
C HIS A 34 6.75 10.77 -9.75
N ASN A 35 5.43 10.69 -9.80
CA ASN A 35 4.52 11.83 -9.57
C ASN A 35 4.18 12.07 -8.09
N LEU A 36 4.62 11.23 -7.16
CA LEU A 36 4.45 11.49 -5.72
C LEU A 36 5.28 12.70 -5.30
N SER A 37 4.78 13.46 -4.32
CA SER A 37 5.58 14.50 -3.66
C SER A 37 6.81 13.90 -2.96
N ASP A 38 7.84 14.72 -2.72
CA ASP A 38 9.02 14.30 -1.98
C ASP A 38 8.67 13.82 -0.57
N GLU A 39 7.69 14.44 0.08
CA GLU A 39 7.19 14.02 1.39
C GLU A 39 6.56 12.63 1.34
N THR A 40 5.67 12.37 0.38
CA THR A 40 5.01 11.05 0.23
C THR A 40 6.02 9.97 -0.12
N LYS A 41 7.01 10.26 -0.98
CA LYS A 41 8.14 9.35 -1.26
C LYS A 41 8.96 9.07 0.00
N HIS A 42 9.29 10.10 0.75
CA HIS A 42 10.04 9.98 2.00
C HIS A 42 9.35 9.03 2.98
N PHE A 43 8.07 9.21 3.21
CA PHE A 43 7.29 8.32 4.08
C PHE A 43 7.18 6.89 3.53
N ARG A 44 6.94 6.75 2.23
CA ARG A 44 6.77 5.44 1.61
C ARG A 44 8.04 4.59 1.62
N PHE A 45 9.18 5.19 1.35
CA PHE A 45 10.45 4.48 1.17
C PHE A 45 11.42 4.65 2.36
N LEU A 46 10.98 5.29 3.43
CA LEU A 46 11.78 5.57 4.64
C LEU A 46 13.11 6.27 4.29
N GLY A 47 13.07 7.18 3.35
CA GLY A 47 14.25 7.93 2.94
C GLY A 47 14.10 8.67 1.61
N ALA A 48 15.21 9.18 1.09
CA ALA A 48 15.27 9.94 -0.15
C ALA A 48 15.29 9.01 -1.37
N VAL A 49 14.13 8.70 -1.93
CA VAL A 49 14.00 7.98 -3.20
C VAL A 49 13.37 8.93 -4.22
N LYS A 50 14.03 9.12 -5.36
CA LYS A 50 13.47 9.93 -6.47
C LYS A 50 12.70 9.07 -7.47
N GLU A 51 13.29 7.96 -7.86
CA GLU A 51 12.75 7.02 -8.84
C GLU A 51 13.12 5.59 -8.45
N LEU A 52 12.31 4.63 -8.88
CA LEU A 52 12.60 3.21 -8.73
C LEU A 52 13.36 2.70 -9.97
N SER A 53 14.37 1.87 -9.73
CA SER A 53 15.06 1.16 -10.81
C SER A 53 14.12 0.13 -11.47
N ALA A 54 14.46 -0.29 -12.69
CA ALA A 54 13.72 -1.33 -13.40
C ALA A 54 13.65 -2.66 -12.60
N THR A 55 14.70 -2.97 -11.84
CA THR A 55 14.74 -4.17 -10.99
C THR A 55 13.79 -4.05 -9.81
N GLU A 56 13.74 -2.89 -9.16
CA GLU A 56 12.81 -2.62 -8.05
C GLU A 56 11.36 -2.65 -8.52
N LEU A 57 11.04 -2.04 -9.68
CA LEU A 57 9.71 -2.07 -10.28
C LEU A 57 9.27 -3.51 -10.58
N LYS A 58 10.13 -4.31 -11.20
CA LYS A 58 9.84 -5.73 -11.47
C LYS A 58 9.57 -6.50 -10.16
N ARG A 59 10.35 -6.26 -9.13
CA ARG A 59 10.16 -6.88 -7.81
C ARG A 59 8.83 -6.47 -7.18
N LEU A 60 8.48 -5.20 -7.24
CA LEU A 60 7.22 -4.68 -6.69
C LEU A 60 5.98 -5.22 -7.42
N CYS A 61 6.07 -5.42 -8.73
CA CYS A 61 4.97 -5.94 -9.54
C CYS A 61 4.92 -7.47 -9.62
N ASN A 62 5.91 -8.18 -9.09
CA ASN A 62 5.93 -9.65 -9.06
C ASN A 62 5.12 -10.18 -7.88
N ILE A 63 3.81 -10.19 -8.04
CA ILE A 63 2.84 -10.60 -7.01
C ILE A 63 2.46 -12.06 -7.25
N ASP A 64 2.68 -12.92 -6.23
CA ASP A 64 2.33 -14.35 -6.28
C ASP A 64 1.00 -14.67 -5.56
N GLY A 65 0.46 -13.72 -4.81
CA GLY A 65 -0.79 -13.88 -4.07
C GLY A 65 -0.69 -14.77 -2.82
N GLN A 66 0.47 -15.34 -2.55
CA GLN A 66 0.71 -16.22 -1.41
C GLN A 66 1.70 -15.61 -0.41
N HIS A 67 2.91 -15.25 -0.88
CA HIS A 67 3.96 -14.65 -0.05
C HIS A 67 3.89 -13.13 -0.04
N ASN A 68 3.27 -12.59 -1.06
CA ASN A 68 2.99 -11.16 -1.19
C ASN A 68 1.67 -10.94 -1.91
N MET A 69 1.07 -9.79 -1.66
CA MET A 69 -0.13 -9.32 -2.36
C MET A 69 -0.09 -7.81 -2.49
N ALA A 70 -0.63 -7.30 -3.58
CA ALA A 70 -0.85 -5.87 -3.76
C ALA A 70 -2.17 -5.61 -4.48
N PHE A 71 -2.89 -4.58 -4.03
CA PHE A 71 -4.06 -4.02 -4.69
C PHE A 71 -3.74 -2.62 -5.17
N VAL A 72 -4.00 -2.36 -6.42
CA VAL A 72 -3.85 -1.06 -7.06
C VAL A 72 -5.21 -0.39 -7.23
N ALA A 73 -5.26 0.89 -6.97
CA ALA A 73 -6.38 1.75 -7.30
C ALA A 73 -6.03 2.58 -8.53
N THR A 74 -6.88 2.56 -9.54
CA THR A 74 -6.65 3.25 -10.80
C THR A 74 -7.85 4.09 -11.23
N VAL A 75 -7.58 5.12 -12.01
CA VAL A 75 -8.58 5.90 -12.74
C VAL A 75 -8.27 5.85 -14.24
N ARG A 76 -9.29 6.05 -15.07
CA ARG A 76 -9.10 6.19 -16.51
C ARG A 76 -9.02 7.65 -16.90
N GLU A 77 -8.00 7.98 -17.67
CA GLU A 77 -7.81 9.27 -18.33
C GLU A 77 -7.79 9.04 -19.84
N GLY A 78 -8.94 9.16 -20.48
CA GLY A 78 -9.13 8.71 -21.86
C GLY A 78 -8.96 7.19 -21.97
N ASP A 79 -8.04 6.73 -22.80
CA ASP A 79 -7.74 5.31 -22.99
C ASP A 79 -6.63 4.78 -22.04
N ARG A 80 -6.02 5.66 -21.26
CA ARG A 80 -4.94 5.29 -20.32
C ARG A 80 -5.50 5.00 -18.93
N GLU A 81 -4.93 3.99 -18.31
CA GLU A 81 -5.11 3.71 -16.88
C GLU A 81 -3.98 4.40 -16.11
N ARG A 82 -4.33 5.10 -15.04
CA ARG A 82 -3.39 5.76 -14.14
C ARG A 82 -3.56 5.27 -12.72
N GLU A 83 -2.49 4.86 -12.11
CA GLU A 83 -2.45 4.48 -10.69
C GLU A 83 -2.57 5.72 -9.81
N ILE A 84 -3.42 5.62 -8.78
CA ILE A 84 -3.66 6.68 -7.78
C ILE A 84 -3.45 6.21 -6.35
N GLY A 85 -3.19 4.92 -6.16
CA GLY A 85 -2.89 4.36 -4.84
C GLY A 85 -2.63 2.87 -4.91
N VAL A 86 -1.88 2.38 -3.95
CA VAL A 86 -1.55 0.97 -3.81
C VAL A 86 -1.45 0.59 -2.34
N SER A 87 -1.97 -0.59 -1.99
CA SER A 87 -1.69 -1.26 -0.73
C SER A 87 -1.03 -2.59 -1.02
N ARG A 88 -0.07 -2.98 -0.20
CA ARG A 88 0.65 -4.25 -0.36
C ARG A 88 1.08 -4.84 0.95
N TYR A 89 1.25 -6.16 0.98
CA TYR A 89 2.02 -6.82 2.02
C TYR A 89 3.05 -7.78 1.40
N ALA A 90 4.09 -8.05 2.16
CA ALA A 90 5.06 -9.10 1.89
C ALA A 90 5.38 -9.84 3.17
N GLN A 91 5.65 -11.15 3.06
CA GLN A 91 6.04 -11.97 4.19
C GLN A 91 7.32 -11.44 4.82
N GLY A 92 7.33 -11.43 6.16
CA GLY A 92 8.50 -11.17 6.97
C GLY A 92 9.29 -12.45 7.27
N SER A 93 9.89 -12.50 8.46
CA SER A 93 10.64 -13.67 8.93
C SER A 93 9.78 -14.91 9.18
N LYS A 94 8.48 -14.73 9.38
CA LYS A 94 7.48 -15.77 9.57
C LYS A 94 6.38 -15.63 8.53
N PRO A 95 5.93 -16.73 7.92
CA PRO A 95 4.92 -16.69 6.85
C PRO A 95 3.61 -15.99 7.27
N GLU A 96 3.20 -16.16 8.52
CA GLU A 96 1.97 -15.62 9.06
C GLU A 96 2.06 -14.15 9.53
N ILE A 97 3.28 -13.55 9.50
CA ILE A 97 3.53 -12.16 9.89
C ILE A 97 4.06 -11.39 8.69
N CYS A 98 3.29 -10.44 8.19
CA CYS A 98 3.61 -9.71 6.98
C CYS A 98 3.79 -8.21 7.24
N GLU A 99 4.75 -7.63 6.54
CA GLU A 99 4.91 -6.18 6.48
C GLU A 99 3.97 -5.60 5.43
N MET A 100 3.23 -4.57 5.80
CA MET A 100 2.32 -3.88 4.91
C MET A 100 2.80 -2.45 4.62
N ALA A 101 2.39 -1.94 3.48
CA ALA A 101 2.52 -0.54 3.12
C ALA A 101 1.30 -0.08 2.32
N VAL A 102 0.95 1.18 2.47
CA VAL A 102 -0.08 1.85 1.67
C VAL A 102 0.43 3.20 1.22
N THR A 103 0.17 3.55 -0.03
CA THR A 103 0.54 4.83 -0.60
C THR A 103 -0.61 5.33 -1.46
N VAL A 104 -0.92 6.62 -1.34
CA VAL A 104 -1.97 7.29 -2.12
C VAL A 104 -1.37 8.52 -2.77
N ALA A 105 -1.64 8.71 -4.06
CA ALA A 105 -1.24 9.92 -4.78
C ALA A 105 -1.73 11.18 -4.04
N ASP A 106 -0.89 12.22 -3.98
CA ASP A 106 -1.12 13.40 -3.15
C ASP A 106 -2.50 14.04 -3.39
N ALA A 107 -2.93 14.14 -4.65
CA ALA A 107 -4.25 14.65 -5.01
C ALA A 107 -5.44 13.78 -4.55
N TRP A 108 -5.19 12.54 -4.16
CA TRP A 108 -6.20 11.56 -3.75
C TRP A 108 -6.18 11.26 -2.25
N GLN A 109 -5.26 11.86 -1.50
CA GLN A 109 -5.19 11.74 -0.05
C GLN A 109 -6.39 12.40 0.64
N ASN A 110 -6.66 12.01 1.88
CA ASN A 110 -7.76 12.51 2.72
C ASN A 110 -9.18 12.32 2.12
N LYS A 111 -9.35 11.37 1.19
CA LYS A 111 -10.61 11.02 0.54
C LYS A 111 -11.10 9.60 0.86
N GLY A 112 -10.45 8.93 1.82
CA GLY A 112 -10.80 7.58 2.26
C GLY A 112 -10.18 6.45 1.44
N LEU A 113 -9.45 6.74 0.36
CA LEU A 113 -8.86 5.72 -0.52
C LEU A 113 -7.85 4.83 0.21
N GLY A 114 -6.96 5.40 1.01
CA GLY A 114 -5.96 4.65 1.77
C GLY A 114 -6.60 3.67 2.75
N ARG A 115 -7.64 4.10 3.47
CA ARG A 115 -8.42 3.24 4.37
C ARG A 115 -9.11 2.10 3.61
N PHE A 116 -9.67 2.40 2.45
CA PHE A 116 -10.34 1.41 1.60
C PHE A 116 -9.35 0.34 1.12
N LEU A 117 -8.23 0.75 0.53
CA LEU A 117 -7.17 -0.15 0.06
C LEU A 117 -6.61 -1.01 1.18
N THR A 118 -6.40 -0.43 2.37
CA THR A 118 -5.86 -1.17 3.52
C THR A 118 -6.86 -2.21 4.04
N ARG A 119 -8.16 -1.89 4.09
CA ARG A 119 -9.19 -2.86 4.47
C ARG A 119 -9.26 -4.03 3.49
N GLN A 120 -9.22 -3.76 2.19
CA GLN A 120 -9.16 -4.79 1.16
C GLN A 120 -7.96 -5.73 1.35
N LEU A 121 -6.79 -5.14 1.65
CA LEU A 121 -5.57 -5.89 1.92
C LEU A 121 -5.69 -6.75 3.19
N ILE A 122 -6.28 -6.22 4.26
CA ILE A 122 -6.52 -6.92 5.54
C ILE A 122 -7.43 -8.13 5.31
N ASP A 123 -8.54 -7.96 4.59
CA ASP A 123 -9.49 -9.04 4.33
C ASP A 123 -8.86 -10.16 3.51
N TYR A 124 -8.06 -9.80 2.51
CA TYR A 124 -7.30 -10.76 1.72
C TYR A 124 -6.26 -11.49 2.59
N ALA A 125 -5.44 -10.78 3.34
CA ALA A 125 -4.41 -11.33 4.21
C ALA A 125 -5.01 -12.33 5.21
N ARG A 126 -6.13 -11.96 5.87
CA ARG A 126 -6.85 -12.83 6.82
C ARG A 126 -7.32 -14.11 6.15
N SER A 127 -7.87 -14.04 4.95
CA SER A 127 -8.36 -15.22 4.20
C SER A 127 -7.23 -16.14 3.70
N HIS A 128 -5.97 -15.67 3.72
CA HIS A 128 -4.78 -16.40 3.30
C HIS A 128 -3.83 -16.78 4.46
N GLY A 129 -4.36 -16.77 5.69
CA GLY A 129 -3.65 -17.29 6.87
C GLY A 129 -2.63 -16.34 7.49
N VAL A 130 -2.61 -15.08 7.07
CA VAL A 130 -1.84 -14.04 7.77
C VAL A 130 -2.53 -13.75 9.10
N THR A 131 -1.77 -13.83 10.18
CA THR A 131 -2.28 -13.58 11.55
C THR A 131 -1.92 -12.20 12.09
N ARG A 132 -0.96 -11.53 11.43
CA ARG A 132 -0.53 -10.19 11.82
C ARG A 132 0.01 -9.41 10.62
N LEU A 133 -0.45 -8.17 10.49
CA LEU A 133 0.18 -7.16 9.65
C LEU A 133 0.93 -6.15 10.53
N TYR A 134 2.07 -5.68 10.05
CA TYR A 134 2.79 -4.56 10.67
C TYR A 134 3.29 -3.59 9.60
N SER A 135 3.49 -2.35 9.98
CA SER A 135 4.09 -1.30 9.14
C SER A 135 5.13 -0.54 9.93
N VAL A 136 6.26 -0.25 9.29
CA VAL A 136 7.30 0.62 9.85
C VAL A 136 7.18 1.98 9.18
N ASP A 137 7.03 3.02 9.96
CA ASP A 137 6.81 4.38 9.48
C ASP A 137 7.56 5.41 10.32
N PHE A 138 7.81 6.58 9.75
CA PHE A 138 8.25 7.71 10.56
C PHE A 138 7.16 8.14 11.54
N ALA A 139 7.56 8.45 12.77
CA ALA A 139 6.63 8.90 13.82
C ALA A 139 5.89 10.20 13.44
N GLU A 140 6.45 11.02 12.57
CA GLU A 140 5.87 12.27 12.06
C GLU A 140 4.83 12.08 10.95
N ASN A 141 4.66 10.88 10.40
CA ASN A 141 3.67 10.59 9.36
C ASN A 141 2.25 10.63 9.95
N THR A 142 1.64 11.81 9.99
CA THR A 142 0.29 12.02 10.57
C THR A 142 -0.80 11.28 9.80
N ALA A 143 -0.67 11.14 8.49
CA ALA A 143 -1.63 10.38 7.69
C ALA A 143 -1.67 8.91 8.10
N MET A 144 -0.50 8.32 8.34
CA MET A 144 -0.42 6.93 8.81
C MET A 144 -0.89 6.79 10.27
N GLN A 145 -0.63 7.79 11.14
CA GLN A 145 -1.17 7.80 12.50
C GLN A 145 -2.70 7.73 12.50
N HIS A 146 -3.36 8.55 11.68
CA HIS A 146 -4.82 8.55 11.56
C HIS A 146 -5.34 7.22 11.01
N LEU A 147 -4.71 6.70 9.96
CA LEU A 147 -5.09 5.40 9.38
C LEU A 147 -4.94 4.27 10.39
N ALA A 148 -3.83 4.22 11.11
CA ALA A 148 -3.57 3.22 12.15
C ALA A 148 -4.60 3.29 13.28
N HIS A 149 -4.93 4.48 13.74
CA HIS A 149 -5.98 4.69 14.74
C HIS A 149 -7.33 4.18 14.24
N ASP A 150 -7.73 4.53 13.01
CA ASP A 150 -9.00 4.12 12.40
C ASP A 150 -9.13 2.60 12.21
N LEU A 151 -8.00 1.92 12.04
CA LEU A 151 -7.93 0.47 11.88
C LEU A 151 -7.73 -0.28 13.21
N GLY A 152 -7.57 0.44 14.33
CA GLY A 152 -7.32 -0.15 15.63
C GLY A 152 -5.94 -0.80 15.77
N MET A 153 -4.94 -0.31 15.03
CA MET A 153 -3.57 -0.78 15.13
C MET A 153 -2.93 -0.32 16.45
N THR A 154 -2.12 -1.17 17.03
CA THR A 154 -1.23 -0.78 18.13
C THR A 154 0.03 -0.13 17.59
N VAL A 155 0.64 0.78 18.37
CA VAL A 155 1.86 1.47 17.99
C VAL A 155 2.95 1.28 19.05
N ARG A 156 4.19 1.06 18.63
CA ARG A 156 5.37 1.07 19.49
C ARG A 156 6.53 1.77 18.81
N ARG A 157 7.45 2.33 19.57
CA ARG A 157 8.69 2.89 19.03
C ARG A 157 9.57 1.79 18.45
N SER A 158 10.26 2.08 17.35
CA SER A 158 11.32 1.22 16.84
C SER A 158 12.49 1.20 17.84
N LEU A 159 13.13 0.05 17.98
CA LEU A 159 14.36 -0.08 18.78
C LEU A 159 15.61 0.26 17.96
N ASP A 160 15.49 0.17 16.63
CA ASP A 160 16.60 0.36 15.71
C ASP A 160 16.75 1.82 15.27
N ASP A 161 15.62 2.55 15.20
CA ASP A 161 15.59 3.96 14.79
C ASP A 161 14.57 4.73 15.64
N PRO A 162 15.02 5.72 16.48
CA PRO A 162 14.13 6.48 17.36
C PRO A 162 13.16 7.41 16.61
N THR A 163 13.37 7.69 15.32
CA THR A 163 12.46 8.49 14.48
C THR A 163 11.30 7.66 13.93
N GLN A 164 11.38 6.33 14.07
CA GLN A 164 10.40 5.39 13.51
C GLN A 164 9.51 4.78 14.59
N VAL A 165 8.33 4.40 14.15
CA VAL A 165 7.34 3.63 14.92
C VAL A 165 6.92 2.39 14.13
N ILE A 166 6.46 1.39 14.85
CA ILE A 166 5.92 0.16 14.28
C ILE A 166 4.45 0.08 14.66
N TYR A 167 3.59 0.11 13.66
CA TYR A 167 2.17 -0.18 13.79
C TYR A 167 1.94 -1.68 13.63
N SER A 168 1.05 -2.26 14.41
CA SER A 168 0.77 -3.71 14.38
C SER A 168 -0.73 -3.96 14.50
N LEU A 169 -1.24 -4.86 13.67
CA LEU A 169 -2.63 -5.30 13.64
C LEU A 169 -2.68 -6.82 13.66
N PRO A 170 -3.16 -7.44 14.75
CA PRO A 170 -3.57 -8.85 14.75
C PRO A 170 -4.79 -9.04 13.83
N LEU A 171 -4.84 -10.12 13.06
CA LEU A 171 -5.92 -10.43 12.11
C LEU A 171 -6.84 -11.55 12.57
#